data_916260c8b3603d9ff2bcb9fff6e0ac6c
#
_entry.id   916260c8b3603d9ff2bcb9fff6e0ac6c
#
_cell.length_a   1.000
_cell.length_b   1.000
_cell.length_c   1.000
_cell.angle_alpha   90.00
_cell.angle_beta   90.00
_cell.angle_gamma   90.00
#
_symmetry.space_group_name_H-M   'P 1'
#
loop_
_entity.id
_entity.type
_entity.pdbx_description
1 polymer ?
#
loop_
_entity_poly.entity_id
_entity_poly.type
_entity_poly.pdbx_seq_one_letter_code
_entity_poly.pdbx_strand_id
1 'polypeptide(L)'
;KYNSTLKTFMQKNYPDTKSDMYSAFIEKCFNWTTKNGYSAMMTPFTWMFITTHEKLRKHIISRGSISSLIQLEYSAFEDATVPLCTFVLQNQKYDTVGVYVRLSDFKGGMDVQAEKIKEVVMHNNNDNKFVIDDENFNIIPGAPIAYWIGNFKIFDFEKIEQKYVSGGRTKTHNNDKYVRKWWEVENYKRWQPYANGGEFRKWYGNNFDVVDWSQEATELYASKGGLYNKKF
;
A
#
# COMPACT_ATOMS: atom_id res chain seq x y z
N LYS A 1 19.77 4.91 -0.43
CA LYS A 1 20.06 3.74 0.45
C LYS A 1 20.77 4.22 1.70
N TYR A 2 20.44 3.69 2.88
CA TYR A 2 21.20 3.95 4.10
C TYR A 2 22.61 3.39 4.01
N ASN A 3 23.61 4.13 4.50
CA ASN A 3 24.90 3.56 4.81
C ASN A 3 24.80 2.65 6.07
N SER A 4 25.83 1.89 6.38
CA SER A 4 25.84 0.93 7.50
C SER A 4 25.52 1.57 8.85
N THR A 5 26.15 2.72 9.13
CA THR A 5 25.95 3.48 10.39
C THR A 5 24.52 3.95 10.56
N LEU A 6 23.95 4.59 9.53
CA LEU A 6 22.57 5.06 9.54
C LEU A 6 21.58 3.91 9.64
N LYS A 7 21.85 2.80 8.94
CA LYS A 7 21.01 1.59 9.02
C LYS A 7 20.93 1.06 10.45
N THR A 8 22.08 0.94 11.12
CA THR A 8 22.16 0.48 12.52
C THR A 8 21.45 1.46 13.46
N PHE A 9 21.64 2.76 13.25
CA PHE A 9 20.95 3.80 14.01
C PHE A 9 19.42 3.69 13.88
N MET A 10 18.91 3.57 12.64
CA MET A 10 17.49 3.46 12.36
C MET A 10 16.90 2.18 12.97
N GLN A 11 17.59 1.05 12.85
CA GLN A 11 17.15 -0.22 13.45
C GLN A 11 17.05 -0.16 14.98
N LYS A 12 17.98 0.56 15.61
CA LYS A 12 18.03 0.69 17.08
C LYS A 12 17.01 1.68 17.61
N ASN A 13 16.89 2.85 16.98
CA ASN A 13 16.13 3.98 17.54
C ASN A 13 14.72 4.14 16.95
N TYR A 14 14.49 3.59 15.74
CA TYR A 14 13.21 3.68 15.01
C TYR A 14 12.82 2.32 14.42
N PRO A 15 12.69 1.26 15.25
CA PRO A 15 12.45 -0.11 14.74
C PRO A 15 11.18 -0.24 13.91
N ASP A 16 10.17 0.55 14.20
CA ASP A 16 8.85 0.51 13.57
C ASP A 16 8.74 1.38 12.31
N THR A 17 9.66 2.34 12.15
CA THR A 17 9.68 3.30 11.03
C THR A 17 11.01 3.28 10.24
N LYS A 18 11.86 2.30 10.52
CA LYS A 18 13.21 2.15 9.92
C LYS A 18 13.25 1.95 8.41
N SER A 19 12.12 1.64 7.79
CA SER A 19 12.03 1.34 6.35
C SER A 19 12.32 2.56 5.49
N ASP A 20 11.95 3.75 5.97
CA ASP A 20 12.20 4.99 5.27
C ASP A 20 12.46 6.14 6.26
N MET A 21 13.30 7.10 5.86
CA MET A 21 13.70 8.20 6.73
C MET A 21 12.52 9.16 7.01
N TYR A 22 11.68 9.43 6.01
CA TYR A 22 10.54 10.31 6.21
C TYR A 22 9.58 9.77 7.27
N SER A 23 9.38 8.44 7.33
CA SER A 23 8.51 7.82 8.34
C SER A 23 9.08 7.94 9.75
N ALA A 24 10.40 7.86 9.91
CA ALA A 24 11.04 8.14 11.20
C ALA A 24 10.94 9.62 11.59
N PHE A 25 10.97 10.53 10.62
CA PHE A 25 10.74 11.95 10.89
C PHE A 25 9.28 12.23 11.29
N ILE A 26 8.30 11.55 10.69
CA ILE A 26 6.89 11.65 11.15
C ILE A 26 6.80 11.24 12.63
N GLU A 27 7.33 10.07 12.98
CA GLU A 27 7.36 9.59 14.37
C GLU A 27 8.07 10.56 15.31
N LYS A 28 9.25 11.04 14.92
CA LYS A 28 10.08 11.95 15.73
C LYS A 28 9.42 13.29 15.97
N CYS A 29 8.92 13.93 14.92
CA CYS A 29 8.24 15.22 15.02
C CYS A 29 6.97 15.11 15.85
N PHE A 30 6.19 14.04 15.67
CA PHE A 30 5.02 13.77 16.48
C PHE A 30 5.37 13.60 17.97
N ASN A 31 6.46 12.89 18.30
CA ASN A 31 6.94 12.70 19.66
C ASN A 31 7.48 13.99 20.29
N TRP A 32 7.98 14.94 19.51
CA TRP A 32 8.44 16.25 19.99
C TRP A 32 7.29 17.26 20.20
N THR A 33 6.15 16.98 19.62
CA THR A 33 4.98 17.84 19.75
C THR A 33 4.47 17.80 21.19
N THR A 34 4.25 18.97 21.79
CA THR A 34 3.66 19.08 23.12
C THR A 34 2.25 18.49 23.15
N LYS A 35 1.75 18.17 24.34
CA LYS A 35 0.37 17.75 24.50
C LYS A 35 -0.57 18.84 23.93
N ASN A 36 -1.57 18.44 23.16
CA ASN A 36 -2.49 19.29 22.40
C ASN A 36 -1.85 20.07 21.23
N GLY A 37 -0.54 19.95 21.03
CA GLY A 37 0.16 20.63 19.96
C GLY A 37 -0.05 19.93 18.62
N TYR A 38 0.41 20.59 17.57
CA TYR A 38 0.27 20.13 16.18
C TYR A 38 1.63 19.90 15.53
N SER A 39 1.71 18.87 14.70
CA SER A 39 2.83 18.59 13.81
C SER A 39 2.32 18.51 12.38
N ALA A 40 2.87 19.32 11.49
CA ALA A 40 2.47 19.36 10.08
C ALA A 40 3.65 18.99 9.18
N MET A 41 3.42 18.17 8.17
CA MET A 41 4.44 17.70 7.24
C MET A 41 3.88 17.50 5.83
N MET A 42 4.79 17.56 4.85
CA MET A 42 4.57 17.07 3.50
C MET A 42 5.52 15.89 3.27
N THR A 43 4.98 14.74 2.90
CA THR A 43 5.75 13.51 2.70
C THR A 43 5.18 12.66 1.56
N PRO A 44 5.90 11.64 1.09
CA PRO A 44 5.28 10.60 0.27
C PRO A 44 4.05 10.02 0.98
N PHE A 45 2.95 9.80 0.26
CA PHE A 45 1.72 9.28 0.86
C PHE A 45 1.74 7.75 1.06
N THR A 46 2.82 7.06 0.68
CA THR A 46 2.91 5.59 0.80
C THR A 46 2.73 5.08 2.23
N TRP A 47 3.08 5.89 3.25
CA TRP A 47 2.84 5.53 4.65
C TRP A 47 1.35 5.31 4.97
N MET A 48 0.46 5.92 4.21
CA MET A 48 -0.99 5.75 4.41
C MET A 48 -1.46 4.32 4.15
N PHE A 49 -0.79 3.55 3.28
CA PHE A 49 -1.36 2.31 2.74
C PHE A 49 -0.47 1.08 2.87
N ILE A 50 0.85 1.19 2.68
CA ILE A 50 1.70 0.00 2.61
C ILE A 50 1.91 -0.65 3.98
N THR A 51 2.04 -1.98 3.98
CA THR A 51 2.16 -2.80 5.19
C THR A 51 3.35 -2.42 6.07
N THR A 52 4.47 -2.01 5.46
CA THR A 52 5.68 -1.60 6.18
C THR A 52 5.47 -0.45 7.16
N HIS A 53 4.45 0.38 6.96
CA HIS A 53 4.13 1.53 7.80
C HIS A 53 2.90 1.31 8.70
N GLU A 54 2.41 0.07 8.82
CA GLU A 54 1.26 -0.25 9.68
C GLU A 54 1.46 0.21 11.12
N LYS A 55 2.64 -0.03 11.68
CA LYS A 55 2.96 0.35 13.06
C LYS A 55 2.97 1.86 13.26
N LEU A 56 3.48 2.61 12.27
CA LEU A 56 3.42 4.07 12.30
C LEU A 56 1.97 4.57 12.31
N ARG A 57 1.10 4.03 11.45
CA ARG A 57 -0.32 4.40 11.42
C ARG A 57 -1.01 4.12 12.74
N LYS A 58 -0.83 2.91 13.27
CA LYS A 58 -1.38 2.53 14.58
C LYS A 58 -0.84 3.41 15.71
N HIS A 59 0.42 3.79 15.67
CA HIS A 59 1.01 4.73 16.64
C HIS A 59 0.35 6.10 16.57
N ILE A 60 0.16 6.66 15.37
CA ILE A 60 -0.51 7.95 15.17
C ILE A 60 -1.96 7.88 15.71
N ILE A 61 -2.75 6.90 15.27
CA ILE A 61 -4.17 6.77 15.62
C ILE A 61 -4.36 6.51 17.11
N SER A 62 -3.48 5.73 17.74
CA SER A 62 -3.61 5.39 19.16
C SER A 62 -3.26 6.55 20.10
N ARG A 63 -2.34 7.43 19.70
CA ARG A 63 -1.79 8.50 20.52
C ARG A 63 -2.36 9.89 20.24
N GLY A 64 -2.80 10.10 19.02
CA GLY A 64 -3.30 11.39 18.58
C GLY A 64 -4.36 11.24 17.49
N SER A 65 -4.56 12.30 16.74
CA SER A 65 -5.53 12.36 15.64
C SER A 65 -4.94 13.03 14.40
N ILE A 66 -5.45 12.63 13.23
CA ILE A 66 -5.16 13.30 11.97
C ILE A 66 -6.16 14.44 11.83
N SER A 67 -5.75 15.64 12.15
CA SER A 67 -6.62 16.84 12.07
C SER A 67 -7.03 17.15 10.63
N SER A 68 -6.07 17.07 9.70
CA SER A 68 -6.33 17.21 8.27
C SER A 68 -5.30 16.46 7.43
N LEU A 69 -5.71 16.02 6.24
CA LEU A 69 -4.83 15.39 5.26
C LEU A 69 -5.29 15.74 3.84
N ILE A 70 -4.35 16.15 3.00
CA ILE A 70 -4.57 16.43 1.58
C ILE A 70 -3.69 15.50 0.77
N GLN A 71 -4.30 14.63 -0.01
CA GLN A 71 -3.61 13.74 -0.94
C GLN A 71 -3.51 14.43 -2.30
N LEU A 72 -2.28 14.71 -2.73
CA LEU A 72 -2.00 15.39 -3.99
C LEU A 72 -1.98 14.43 -5.18
N GLU A 73 -1.97 14.98 -6.38
CA GLU A 73 -1.69 14.27 -7.62
C GLU A 73 -0.31 13.58 -7.55
N TYR A 74 -0.16 12.46 -8.27
CA TYR A 74 1.09 11.68 -8.29
C TYR A 74 2.31 12.48 -8.76
N SER A 75 2.12 13.39 -9.70
CA SER A 75 3.16 14.24 -10.30
C SER A 75 2.85 15.71 -10.08
N ALA A 76 2.43 16.09 -8.87
CA ALA A 76 2.08 17.47 -8.56
C ALA A 76 3.25 18.45 -8.72
N PHE A 77 4.50 18.00 -8.55
CA PHE A 77 5.70 18.79 -8.76
C PHE A 77 6.35 18.43 -10.08
N GLU A 78 6.75 19.42 -10.87
CA GLU A 78 7.32 19.26 -12.22
C GLU A 78 8.58 18.40 -12.23
N ASP A 79 9.44 18.56 -11.22
CA ASP A 79 10.74 17.86 -11.14
C ASP A 79 10.72 16.55 -10.38
N ALA A 80 9.58 16.15 -9.82
CA ALA A 80 9.51 14.98 -8.95
C ALA A 80 8.25 14.14 -9.18
N THR A 81 8.44 12.96 -9.72
CA THR A 81 7.40 11.92 -9.83
C THR A 81 7.22 11.19 -8.49
N VAL A 82 6.82 11.92 -7.46
CA VAL A 82 6.64 11.35 -6.12
C VAL A 82 5.20 11.56 -5.67
N PRO A 83 4.50 10.50 -5.25
CA PRO A 83 3.15 10.62 -4.71
C PRO A 83 3.20 11.29 -3.34
N LEU A 84 2.68 12.50 -3.21
CA LEU A 84 2.76 13.30 -2.00
C LEU A 84 1.43 13.49 -1.31
N CYS A 85 1.48 13.65 0.01
CA CYS A 85 0.40 14.17 0.82
C CYS A 85 0.94 15.23 1.81
N THR A 86 0.11 16.18 2.17
CA THR A 86 0.34 17.05 3.32
C THR A 86 -0.67 16.73 4.40
N PHE A 87 -0.24 16.78 5.66
CA PHE A 87 -1.11 16.43 6.78
C PHE A 87 -0.73 17.18 8.04
N VAL A 88 -1.69 17.27 8.94
CA VAL A 88 -1.55 17.83 10.28
C VAL A 88 -1.96 16.78 11.30
N LEU A 89 -1.05 16.42 12.19
CA LEU A 89 -1.29 15.54 13.33
C LEU A 89 -1.44 16.37 14.58
N GLN A 90 -2.40 16.02 15.42
CA GLN A 90 -2.55 16.60 16.74
C GLN A 90 -2.11 15.58 17.80
N ASN A 91 -1.21 15.98 18.72
CA ASN A 91 -0.71 15.12 19.79
C ASN A 91 -1.70 15.07 20.97
N GLN A 92 -2.91 14.72 20.67
CA GLN A 92 -3.95 14.33 21.61
C GLN A 92 -5.06 13.63 20.83
N LYS A 93 -5.61 12.61 21.46
CA LYS A 93 -6.80 11.97 20.97
C LYS A 93 -8.02 12.77 21.42
N TYR A 94 -8.81 13.22 20.48
CA TYR A 94 -10.10 13.84 20.71
C TYR A 94 -11.18 13.01 20.02
N ASP A 95 -12.39 13.06 20.52
CA ASP A 95 -13.60 12.57 19.84
C ASP A 95 -13.97 13.53 18.67
N THR A 96 -12.97 13.86 17.85
CA THR A 96 -13.13 14.76 16.72
C THR A 96 -12.79 14.05 15.43
N VAL A 97 -13.48 14.44 14.39
CA VAL A 97 -13.27 13.91 13.04
C VAL A 97 -12.14 14.65 12.33
N GLY A 98 -11.34 13.93 11.57
CA GLY A 98 -10.36 14.48 10.66
C GLY A 98 -10.98 14.90 9.34
N VAL A 99 -10.38 15.89 8.68
CA VAL A 99 -10.78 16.37 7.35
C VAL A 99 -9.76 15.89 6.31
N TYR A 100 -10.26 15.13 5.34
CA TYR A 100 -9.43 14.56 4.28
C TYR A 100 -9.85 15.11 2.93
N VAL A 101 -8.88 15.49 2.11
CA VAL A 101 -9.12 16.02 0.77
C VAL A 101 -8.36 15.18 -0.25
N ARG A 102 -9.06 14.74 -1.29
CA ARG A 102 -8.51 13.95 -2.37
C ARG A 102 -8.37 14.78 -3.63
N LEU A 103 -7.14 15.09 -4.00
CA LEU A 103 -6.82 15.83 -5.22
C LEU A 103 -6.11 14.94 -6.27
N SER A 104 -5.94 13.65 -6.00
CA SER A 104 -5.20 12.71 -6.86
C SER A 104 -5.75 12.59 -8.28
N ASP A 105 -7.01 12.91 -8.49
CA ASP A 105 -7.70 12.75 -9.77
C ASP A 105 -7.59 14.03 -10.66
N PHE A 106 -7.14 15.15 -10.08
CA PHE A 106 -6.98 16.43 -10.78
C PHE A 106 -5.55 16.58 -11.29
N LYS A 107 -5.37 16.31 -12.58
CA LYS A 107 -4.07 16.43 -13.24
C LYS A 107 -3.80 17.87 -13.66
N GLY A 108 -2.54 18.27 -13.69
CA GLY A 108 -2.09 19.57 -14.20
C GLY A 108 -1.16 20.34 -13.27
N GLY A 109 -0.49 19.63 -12.35
CA GLY A 109 0.54 20.20 -11.49
C GLY A 109 0.01 21.08 -10.34
N MET A 110 0.91 21.82 -9.69
CA MET A 110 0.62 22.54 -8.45
C MET A 110 -0.40 23.65 -8.61
N ASP A 111 -0.48 24.30 -9.76
CA ASP A 111 -1.46 25.38 -9.98
C ASP A 111 -2.89 24.83 -9.96
N VAL A 112 -3.13 23.71 -10.62
CA VAL A 112 -4.43 23.01 -10.58
C VAL A 112 -4.74 22.53 -9.17
N GLN A 113 -3.74 21.98 -8.46
CA GLN A 113 -3.91 21.53 -7.08
C GLN A 113 -4.30 22.71 -6.16
N ALA A 114 -3.65 23.88 -6.33
CA ALA A 114 -3.93 25.09 -5.54
C ALA A 114 -5.33 25.67 -5.79
N GLU A 115 -5.81 25.62 -7.03
CA GLU A 115 -7.19 26.00 -7.36
C GLU A 115 -8.20 25.04 -6.78
N LYS A 116 -7.98 23.75 -6.95
CA LYS A 116 -8.89 22.70 -6.48
C LYS A 116 -8.99 22.65 -4.95
N ILE A 117 -7.91 22.85 -4.21
CA ILE A 117 -8.01 22.91 -2.74
C ILE A 117 -8.84 24.11 -2.28
N LYS A 118 -8.73 25.26 -2.92
CA LYS A 118 -9.58 26.43 -2.61
C LYS A 118 -11.06 26.12 -2.86
N GLU A 119 -11.37 25.50 -3.99
CA GLU A 119 -12.73 25.08 -4.34
C GLU A 119 -13.30 24.13 -3.28
N VAL A 120 -12.55 23.06 -2.92
CA VAL A 120 -12.96 22.07 -1.93
C VAL A 120 -13.16 22.66 -0.54
N VAL A 121 -12.32 23.63 -0.15
CA VAL A 121 -12.42 24.29 1.18
C VAL A 121 -13.63 25.22 1.24
N MET A 122 -13.91 25.93 0.15
CA MET A 122 -15.02 26.90 0.11
C MET A 122 -16.40 26.26 -0.01
N HIS A 123 -16.48 25.05 -0.58
CA HIS A 123 -17.74 24.33 -0.78
C HIS A 123 -17.88 23.17 0.21
N ASN A 124 -18.91 23.24 1.07
CA ASN A 124 -19.15 22.21 2.09
C ASN A 124 -19.57 20.85 1.51
N ASN A 125 -20.21 20.82 0.35
CA ASN A 125 -20.59 19.58 -0.37
C ASN A 125 -19.65 19.38 -1.57
N ASN A 126 -18.53 18.73 -1.34
CA ASN A 126 -17.59 18.40 -2.39
C ASN A 126 -17.22 16.91 -2.28
N ASP A 127 -17.35 16.17 -3.38
CA ASP A 127 -17.08 14.71 -3.45
C ASP A 127 -15.62 14.35 -3.15
N ASN A 128 -14.73 15.34 -3.12
CA ASN A 128 -13.32 15.17 -2.79
C ASN A 128 -12.97 15.53 -1.34
N LYS A 129 -13.98 15.90 -0.52
CA LYS A 129 -13.83 16.20 0.91
C LYS A 129 -14.52 15.14 1.75
N PHE A 130 -13.75 14.53 2.63
CA PHE A 130 -14.21 13.46 3.52
C PHE A 130 -14.00 13.92 4.97
N VAL A 131 -14.97 13.60 5.81
CA VAL A 131 -14.92 13.89 7.25
C VAL A 131 -15.08 12.58 7.98
N ILE A 132 -13.99 12.08 8.58
CA ILE A 132 -13.89 10.71 9.08
C ILE A 132 -13.32 10.73 10.50
N ASP A 133 -13.88 9.89 11.36
CA ASP A 133 -13.27 9.54 12.64
C ASP A 133 -12.10 8.56 12.39
N ASP A 134 -10.91 8.92 12.84
CA ASP A 134 -9.68 8.16 12.63
C ASP A 134 -9.75 6.74 13.20
N GLU A 135 -10.59 6.49 14.21
CA GLU A 135 -10.79 5.14 14.78
C GLU A 135 -11.32 4.15 13.75
N ASN A 136 -12.07 4.62 12.78
CA ASN A 136 -12.58 3.77 11.72
C ASN A 136 -11.45 3.09 10.90
N PHE A 137 -10.26 3.68 10.84
CA PHE A 137 -9.15 3.04 10.15
C PHE A 137 -8.65 1.79 10.86
N ASN A 138 -8.83 1.68 12.19
CA ASN A 138 -8.46 0.48 12.95
C ASN A 138 -9.33 -0.74 12.60
N ILE A 139 -10.54 -0.54 12.04
CA ILE A 139 -11.42 -1.62 11.60
C ILE A 139 -10.83 -2.33 10.37
N ILE A 140 -10.07 -1.59 9.55
CA ILE A 140 -9.47 -2.12 8.33
C ILE A 140 -8.18 -2.88 8.68
N PRO A 141 -7.97 -4.12 8.22
CA PRO A 141 -6.72 -4.84 8.41
C PRO A 141 -5.50 -4.04 7.95
N GLY A 142 -4.54 -3.83 8.87
CA GLY A 142 -3.36 -3.00 8.63
C GLY A 142 -3.57 -1.50 8.82
N ALA A 143 -4.76 -1.08 9.24
CA ALA A 143 -5.14 0.31 9.52
C ALA A 143 -4.74 1.31 8.42
N PRO A 144 -4.99 1.04 7.12
CA PRO A 144 -4.71 2.01 6.06
C PRO A 144 -5.58 3.26 6.23
N ILE A 145 -5.03 4.43 5.90
CA ILE A 145 -5.77 5.70 5.94
C ILE A 145 -6.67 5.80 4.70
N ALA A 146 -7.66 4.93 4.63
CA ALA A 146 -8.58 4.80 3.49
C ALA A 146 -9.86 5.64 3.71
N TYR A 147 -9.69 6.94 3.81
CA TYR A 147 -10.71 7.92 4.19
C TYR A 147 -11.89 8.03 3.21
N TRP A 148 -11.76 7.51 1.98
CA TRP A 148 -12.85 7.49 0.97
C TRP A 148 -13.84 6.34 1.15
N ILE A 149 -13.65 5.46 2.14
CA ILE A 149 -14.55 4.36 2.40
C ILE A 149 -15.77 4.89 3.17
N GLY A 150 -16.92 4.86 2.53
CA GLY A 150 -18.18 5.34 3.14
C GLY A 150 -18.84 4.37 4.13
N ASN A 151 -18.50 3.07 4.06
CA ASN A 151 -19.10 2.04 4.91
C ASN A 151 -18.05 1.06 5.42
N PHE A 152 -17.56 1.26 6.63
CA PHE A 152 -16.57 0.41 7.29
C PHE A 152 -17.12 -0.96 7.72
N LYS A 153 -18.45 -1.13 7.83
CA LYS A 153 -19.09 -2.42 8.18
C LYS A 153 -18.80 -3.52 7.17
N ILE A 154 -18.35 -3.19 5.96
CA ILE A 154 -17.91 -4.19 4.97
C ILE A 154 -16.73 -5.05 5.47
N PHE A 155 -15.96 -4.58 6.45
CA PHE A 155 -14.85 -5.33 7.04
C PHE A 155 -15.28 -6.29 8.15
N ASP A 156 -16.56 -6.25 8.57
CA ASP A 156 -17.14 -7.20 9.54
C ASP A 156 -17.56 -8.51 8.88
N PHE A 157 -17.62 -8.54 7.54
CA PHE A 157 -17.93 -9.77 6.80
C PHE A 157 -16.79 -10.78 6.87
N GLU A 158 -17.17 -12.06 6.71
CA GLU A 158 -16.22 -13.16 6.64
C GLU A 158 -15.16 -12.92 5.55
N LYS A 159 -13.90 -13.04 5.91
CA LYS A 159 -12.78 -12.81 4.99
C LYS A 159 -12.63 -13.95 4.01
N ILE A 160 -12.28 -13.63 2.78
CA ILE A 160 -12.01 -14.62 1.72
C ILE A 160 -10.97 -15.65 2.18
N GLU A 161 -9.95 -15.23 2.94
CA GLU A 161 -8.88 -16.10 3.46
C GLU A 161 -9.38 -17.18 4.45
N GLN A 162 -10.58 -17.05 5.02
CA GLN A 162 -11.18 -18.05 5.89
C GLN A 162 -11.72 -19.24 5.07
N LYS A 163 -12.14 -19.00 3.82
CA LYS A 163 -12.68 -20.03 2.92
C LYS A 163 -11.69 -20.47 1.85
N TYR A 164 -10.79 -19.58 1.44
CA TYR A 164 -9.88 -19.82 0.33
C TYR A 164 -8.44 -19.63 0.76
N VAL A 165 -7.58 -20.52 0.34
CA VAL A 165 -6.14 -20.45 0.57
C VAL A 165 -5.47 -19.88 -0.68
N SER A 166 -4.73 -18.77 -0.53
CA SER A 166 -3.83 -18.31 -1.58
C SER A 166 -2.51 -19.06 -1.48
N GLY A 167 -2.22 -19.92 -2.43
CA GLY A 167 -1.01 -20.74 -2.48
C GLY A 167 0.28 -19.99 -2.82
N GLY A 168 0.22 -18.67 -3.01
CA GLY A 168 1.34 -17.88 -3.48
C GLY A 168 1.58 -18.03 -4.99
N ARG A 169 2.71 -17.52 -5.45
CA ARG A 169 3.09 -17.60 -6.88
C ARG A 169 4.23 -18.59 -7.06
N THR A 170 4.05 -19.55 -7.95
CA THR A 170 5.18 -20.35 -8.42
C THR A 170 6.07 -19.50 -9.32
N LYS A 171 7.37 -19.51 -9.05
CA LYS A 171 8.39 -18.81 -9.84
C LYS A 171 9.38 -19.82 -10.39
N THR A 172 9.52 -19.84 -11.69
CA THR A 172 10.50 -20.71 -12.36
C THR A 172 11.92 -20.17 -12.26
N HIS A 173 12.08 -18.86 -12.02
CA HIS A 173 13.32 -18.10 -12.09
C HIS A 173 13.99 -18.08 -13.48
N ASN A 174 13.44 -18.81 -14.45
CA ASN A 174 13.85 -18.80 -15.86
C ASN A 174 12.68 -19.30 -16.73
N ASN A 175 11.81 -18.38 -17.15
CA ASN A 175 10.66 -18.74 -17.96
C ASN A 175 11.06 -19.30 -19.34
N ASP A 176 12.14 -18.78 -19.94
CA ASP A 176 12.60 -19.23 -21.24
C ASP A 176 12.98 -20.71 -21.24
N LYS A 177 13.45 -21.22 -20.12
CA LYS A 177 13.78 -22.63 -19.95
C LYS A 177 12.58 -23.49 -19.55
N TYR A 178 11.72 -23.01 -18.65
CA TYR A 178 10.73 -23.83 -17.95
C TYR A 178 9.28 -23.55 -18.32
N VAL A 179 9.01 -22.59 -19.20
CA VAL A 179 7.67 -22.28 -19.70
C VAL A 179 7.60 -22.51 -21.20
N ARG A 180 6.53 -23.13 -21.68
CA ARG A 180 6.22 -23.36 -23.09
C ARG A 180 4.77 -23.04 -23.36
N LYS A 181 4.43 -22.92 -24.64
CA LYS A 181 3.03 -22.92 -25.05
C LYS A 181 2.53 -24.36 -25.06
N TRP A 182 1.25 -24.56 -24.72
CA TRP A 182 0.70 -25.91 -24.62
C TRP A 182 0.84 -26.74 -25.92
N TRP A 183 0.89 -26.08 -27.09
CA TRP A 183 1.06 -26.72 -28.38
C TRP A 183 2.52 -27.06 -28.75
N GLU A 184 3.48 -26.62 -27.95
CA GLU A 184 4.91 -26.92 -28.14
C GLU A 184 5.36 -28.18 -27.38
N VAL A 185 4.46 -28.76 -26.61
CA VAL A 185 4.81 -29.88 -25.71
C VAL A 185 3.90 -31.08 -25.94
N GLU A 186 4.49 -32.29 -25.87
CA GLU A 186 3.77 -33.56 -26.08
C GLU A 186 3.43 -34.28 -24.76
N ASN A 187 4.23 -34.10 -23.71
CA ASN A 187 4.09 -34.81 -22.45
C ASN A 187 3.35 -34.00 -21.39
N TYR A 188 2.01 -34.10 -21.36
CA TYR A 188 1.15 -33.40 -20.41
C TYR A 188 1.32 -33.87 -18.94
N LYS A 189 1.98 -34.99 -18.66
CA LYS A 189 2.32 -35.38 -17.28
C LYS A 189 3.44 -34.52 -16.70
N ARG A 190 4.36 -34.09 -17.57
CA ARG A 190 5.48 -33.21 -17.21
C ARG A 190 5.06 -31.75 -17.16
N TRP A 191 4.20 -31.34 -18.09
CA TRP A 191 3.83 -29.94 -18.30
C TRP A 191 2.46 -29.67 -17.69
N GLN A 192 2.39 -28.69 -16.79
CA GLN A 192 1.16 -28.29 -16.13
C GLN A 192 0.70 -26.89 -16.59
N PRO A 193 -0.63 -26.64 -16.66
CA PRO A 193 -1.13 -25.31 -16.98
C PRO A 193 -0.53 -24.23 -16.09
N TYR A 194 -0.11 -23.12 -16.67
CA TYR A 194 0.56 -22.03 -15.98
C TYR A 194 -0.13 -20.69 -16.26
N ALA A 195 -0.73 -20.11 -15.23
CA ALA A 195 -1.37 -18.81 -15.29
C ALA A 195 -0.31 -17.70 -15.25
N ASN A 196 0.33 -17.44 -16.38
CA ASN A 196 1.42 -16.46 -16.51
C ASN A 196 0.94 -15.02 -16.72
N GLY A 197 -0.38 -14.81 -16.83
CA GLY A 197 -0.95 -13.52 -17.19
C GLY A 197 -0.92 -13.26 -18.69
N GLY A 198 -1.03 -12.00 -19.10
CA GLY A 198 -1.07 -11.59 -20.51
C GLY A 198 -1.91 -10.34 -20.72
N GLU A 199 -2.37 -10.12 -21.94
CA GLU A 199 -3.25 -9.00 -22.29
C GLU A 199 -4.57 -9.05 -21.53
N PHE A 200 -5.23 -7.90 -21.39
CA PHE A 200 -6.51 -7.81 -20.71
C PHE A 200 -7.55 -8.75 -21.34
N ARG A 201 -8.15 -9.59 -20.50
CA ARG A 201 -9.32 -10.42 -20.81
C ARG A 201 -10.40 -10.18 -19.76
N LYS A 202 -11.63 -9.92 -20.20
CA LYS A 202 -12.70 -9.55 -19.26
C LYS A 202 -13.05 -10.67 -18.28
N TRP A 203 -13.13 -11.91 -18.76
CA TRP A 203 -13.61 -13.04 -17.96
C TRP A 203 -12.68 -14.26 -18.02
N TYR A 204 -12.17 -14.58 -19.22
CA TYR A 204 -11.41 -15.80 -19.45
C TYR A 204 -10.38 -15.59 -20.56
N GLY A 205 -9.19 -16.20 -20.41
CA GLY A 205 -8.14 -16.16 -21.43
C GLY A 205 -6.74 -16.31 -20.86
N ASN A 206 -5.75 -16.11 -21.72
CA ASN A 206 -4.31 -16.23 -21.41
C ASN A 206 -3.87 -17.62 -20.87
N ASN A 207 -4.59 -18.67 -21.26
CA ASN A 207 -4.32 -20.05 -20.82
C ASN A 207 -3.44 -20.79 -21.83
N PHE A 208 -2.42 -20.11 -22.36
CA PHE A 208 -1.57 -20.68 -23.41
C PHE A 208 -0.30 -21.30 -22.84
N ASP A 209 0.09 -20.92 -21.64
CA ASP A 209 1.36 -21.31 -21.06
C ASP A 209 1.22 -22.59 -20.23
N VAL A 210 2.25 -23.41 -20.32
CA VAL A 210 2.47 -24.58 -19.47
C VAL A 210 3.86 -24.49 -18.85
N VAL A 211 4.01 -24.99 -17.64
CA VAL A 211 5.27 -24.96 -16.91
C VAL A 211 5.79 -26.37 -16.72
N ASP A 212 7.09 -26.55 -16.79
CA ASP A 212 7.76 -27.81 -16.48
C ASP A 212 7.55 -28.17 -14.99
N TRP A 213 6.84 -29.25 -14.74
CA TRP A 213 6.52 -29.75 -13.40
C TRP A 213 7.23 -31.05 -13.10
N SER A 214 8.34 -31.35 -13.81
CA SER A 214 9.21 -32.46 -13.48
C SER A 214 9.79 -32.34 -12.08
N GLN A 215 10.19 -33.44 -11.49
CA GLN A 215 10.82 -33.46 -10.17
C GLN A 215 12.04 -32.53 -10.12
N GLU A 216 12.91 -32.61 -11.14
CA GLU A 216 14.10 -31.76 -11.25
C GLU A 216 13.73 -30.26 -11.25
N ALA A 217 12.70 -29.86 -12.04
CA ALA A 217 12.28 -28.49 -12.14
C ALA A 217 11.65 -27.99 -10.82
N THR A 218 10.78 -28.79 -10.20
CA THR A 218 10.12 -28.42 -8.93
C THR A 218 11.09 -28.34 -7.76
N GLU A 219 12.10 -29.20 -7.69
CA GLU A 219 13.19 -29.14 -6.71
C GLU A 219 14.00 -27.85 -6.88
N LEU A 220 14.29 -27.45 -8.13
CA LEU A 220 14.96 -26.18 -8.39
C LEU A 220 14.10 -24.98 -7.97
N TYR A 221 12.81 -24.98 -8.31
CA TYR A 221 11.91 -23.91 -7.89
C TYR A 221 11.87 -23.80 -6.35
N ALA A 222 11.76 -24.91 -5.66
CA ALA A 222 11.75 -24.98 -4.21
C ALA A 222 13.06 -24.45 -3.60
N SER A 223 14.22 -24.87 -4.13
CA SER A 223 15.54 -24.45 -3.63
C SER A 223 15.77 -22.94 -3.75
N LYS A 224 15.12 -22.30 -4.75
CA LYS A 224 15.17 -20.85 -4.96
C LYS A 224 14.02 -20.09 -4.30
N GLY A 225 13.20 -20.74 -3.46
CA GLY A 225 12.04 -20.14 -2.81
C GLY A 225 10.91 -19.77 -3.79
N GLY A 226 10.85 -20.42 -4.95
CA GLY A 226 9.86 -20.18 -5.99
C GLY A 226 8.65 -21.11 -5.96
N LEU A 227 8.64 -22.15 -5.13
CA LEU A 227 7.55 -23.10 -5.01
C LEU A 227 6.75 -22.85 -3.73
N TYR A 228 5.65 -22.13 -3.86
CA TYR A 228 4.78 -21.78 -2.73
C TYR A 228 3.65 -22.75 -2.50
N ASN A 229 3.17 -23.42 -3.55
CA ASN A 229 2.09 -24.38 -3.45
C ASN A 229 2.62 -25.81 -3.63
N LYS A 230 2.57 -26.60 -2.56
CA LYS A 230 3.00 -28.01 -2.56
C LYS A 230 1.84 -28.99 -2.82
N LYS A 231 0.64 -28.45 -3.06
CA LYS A 231 -0.58 -29.26 -3.24
C LYS A 231 -1.09 -29.15 -4.67
N PHE A 232 -0.37 -29.74 -5.61
CA PHE A 232 -0.89 -30.13 -6.91
C PHE A 232 -0.35 -31.52 -7.23
#